data_22b271d33c360ee07b8b25ff982d46e8
#
_entry.id   22b271d33c360ee07b8b25ff982d46e8
#
_cell.length_a   1.000
_cell.length_b   1.000
_cell.length_c   1.000
_cell.angle_alpha   90.00
_cell.angle_beta   90.00
_cell.angle_gamma   90.00
#
_symmetry.space_group_name_H-M   'P 1'
#
loop_
_entity.id
_entity.type
_entity.pdbx_description
1 polymer ?
#
loop_
_entity_poly.entity_id
_entity_poly.type
_entity_poly.pdbx_seq_one_letter_code
_entity_poly.pdbx_strand_id
1 'polypeptide(L)'
;MKFLILILLHTVIFSNYEYTLQDLNNTSPTYRDDVWLPSYSSHITLHYFSTQGWVGWTNTFRQLSDFQTELKSDYGYENIVIIAVGQTNISDFNDNFCADSDLPLVMDEYPELPIREQFSPYSQDHYLVILDYDGNYIDHIDLPNLGNNQKNYILGILEENYNQSLLGDLNSDTILNVADIILIIDFILSE
;
A
#
# COMPACT_ATOMS: atom_id res chain seq x y z
N MET A 1 -21.86 -29.67 37.65
CA MET A 1 -21.61 -28.37 37.01
C MET A 1 -20.53 -28.59 35.95
N LYS A 2 -20.87 -28.61 34.68
CA LYS A 2 -19.90 -28.79 33.58
C LYS A 2 -19.50 -27.42 33.08
N PHE A 3 -18.27 -27.03 33.29
CA PHE A 3 -17.71 -25.81 32.69
C PHE A 3 -17.43 -26.06 31.20
N LEU A 4 -18.18 -25.38 30.35
CA LEU A 4 -17.93 -25.33 28.92
C LEU A 4 -16.85 -24.28 28.67
N ILE A 5 -15.58 -24.70 28.41
CA ILE A 5 -14.52 -23.78 28.00
C ILE A 5 -14.73 -23.48 26.54
N LEU A 6 -15.21 -22.28 26.24
CA LEU A 6 -15.32 -21.75 24.88
C LEU A 6 -13.91 -21.30 24.45
N ILE A 7 -13.22 -22.13 23.67
CA ILE A 7 -11.95 -21.74 23.04
C ILE A 7 -12.33 -20.86 21.84
N LEU A 8 -12.18 -19.54 21.99
CA LEU A 8 -12.22 -18.62 20.85
C LEU A 8 -10.97 -18.88 20.00
N LEU A 9 -11.14 -19.63 18.92
CA LEU A 9 -10.11 -19.67 17.87
C LEU A 9 -10.11 -18.30 17.18
N HIS A 10 -9.12 -17.47 17.51
CA HIS A 10 -8.80 -16.32 16.68
C HIS A 10 -8.11 -16.89 15.43
N THR A 11 -8.82 -16.93 14.31
CA THR A 11 -8.18 -17.10 13.02
C THR A 11 -7.36 -15.84 12.73
N VAL A 12 -6.07 -15.93 12.93
CA VAL A 12 -5.14 -14.93 12.40
C VAL A 12 -5.23 -15.07 10.89
N ILE A 13 -5.89 -14.13 10.25
CA ILE A 13 -5.88 -14.01 8.80
C ILE A 13 -4.48 -13.48 8.48
N PHE A 14 -3.58 -14.35 8.03
CA PHE A 14 -2.32 -13.90 7.47
C PHE A 14 -2.64 -13.25 6.12
N SER A 15 -2.26 -12.00 5.94
CA SER A 15 -2.15 -11.40 4.62
C SER A 15 -1.27 -12.32 3.76
N ASN A 16 -1.65 -12.57 2.52
CA ASN A 16 -0.83 -13.38 1.60
C ASN A 16 0.47 -12.66 1.23
N TYR A 17 0.56 -11.35 1.52
CA TYR A 17 1.68 -10.47 1.21
C TYR A 17 2.20 -9.85 2.50
N GLU A 18 3.42 -10.17 2.88
CA GLU A 18 4.03 -9.69 4.11
C GLU A 18 5.52 -9.47 3.91
N TYR A 19 6.00 -8.26 4.22
CA TYR A 19 7.43 -7.97 4.33
C TYR A 19 7.66 -6.81 5.30
N THR A 20 8.88 -6.75 5.84
CA THR A 20 9.38 -5.62 6.62
C THR A 20 10.75 -5.26 6.09
N LEU A 21 10.88 -4.10 5.47
CA LEU A 21 12.12 -3.59 4.92
C LEU A 21 12.25 -2.10 5.16
N GLN A 22 13.48 -1.63 5.31
CA GLN A 22 13.75 -0.22 5.49
C GLN A 22 13.52 0.56 4.19
N ASP A 23 12.90 1.74 4.30
CA ASP A 23 12.83 2.70 3.20
C ASP A 23 14.22 3.30 2.95
N LEU A 24 14.73 3.11 1.75
CA LEU A 24 16.06 3.56 1.32
C LEU A 24 16.04 4.84 0.51
N ASN A 25 14.86 5.39 0.19
CA ASN A 25 14.77 6.65 -0.55
C ASN A 25 14.98 7.84 0.39
N ASN A 26 16.13 8.51 0.26
CA ASN A 26 16.51 9.64 1.11
C ASN A 26 15.68 10.92 0.89
N THR A 27 14.83 10.94 -0.12
CA THR A 27 13.86 12.02 -0.38
C THR A 27 12.46 11.70 0.12
N SER A 28 12.22 10.44 0.50
CA SER A 28 10.95 10.00 1.07
C SER A 28 10.73 10.54 2.48
N PRO A 29 9.48 10.91 2.85
CA PRO A 29 9.13 11.27 4.22
C PRO A 29 9.38 10.17 5.24
N THR A 30 9.41 8.91 4.81
CA THR A 30 9.63 7.71 5.64
C THR A 30 11.05 7.16 5.56
N TYR A 31 12.01 7.96 5.06
CA TYR A 31 13.40 7.54 4.93
C TYR A 31 13.98 6.96 6.22
N ARG A 32 14.47 5.73 6.15
CA ARG A 32 15.00 4.90 7.24
C ARG A 32 13.97 4.33 8.20
N ASP A 33 12.70 4.62 8.01
CA ASP A 33 11.65 3.91 8.73
C ASP A 33 11.42 2.52 8.10
N ASP A 34 10.90 1.60 8.89
CA ASP A 34 10.52 0.29 8.36
C ASP A 34 9.22 0.40 7.57
N VAL A 35 9.26 0.07 6.30
CA VAL A 35 8.09 -0.24 5.51
C VAL A 35 7.65 -1.64 5.89
N TRP A 36 6.70 -1.71 6.79
CA TRP A 36 6.13 -2.96 7.26
C TRP A 36 4.70 -3.09 6.74
N LEU A 37 4.48 -4.03 5.86
CA LEU A 37 3.20 -4.17 5.18
C LEU A 37 2.01 -4.29 6.16
N PRO A 38 2.09 -5.05 7.28
CA PRO A 38 1.02 -5.05 8.27
C PRO A 38 0.74 -3.70 8.95
N SER A 39 1.69 -2.75 8.99
CA SER A 39 1.43 -1.41 9.55
C SER A 39 0.56 -0.54 8.62
N TYR A 40 0.41 -0.94 7.38
CA TYR A 40 -0.51 -0.34 6.41
C TYR A 40 -1.88 -1.03 6.37
N SER A 41 -2.26 -1.78 7.42
CA SER A 41 -3.58 -2.44 7.53
C SER A 41 -4.78 -1.48 7.45
N SER A 42 -4.55 -0.18 7.47
CA SER A 42 -5.54 0.86 7.24
C SER A 42 -5.33 1.62 5.92
N HIS A 43 -4.52 1.08 5.01
CA HIS A 43 -4.18 1.71 3.74
C HIS A 43 -4.43 0.73 2.58
N ILE A 44 -4.88 1.27 1.45
CA ILE A 44 -4.70 0.61 0.16
C ILE A 44 -3.24 0.83 -0.25
N THR A 45 -2.54 -0.25 -0.57
CA THR A 45 -1.12 -0.19 -0.94
C THR A 45 -0.93 -0.52 -2.41
N LEU A 46 -0.12 0.27 -3.10
CA LEU A 46 0.21 0.11 -4.51
C LEU A 46 1.70 -0.20 -4.62
N HIS A 47 2.06 -1.40 -5.06
CA HIS A 47 3.44 -1.87 -5.14
C HIS A 47 3.94 -1.81 -6.57
N TYR A 48 4.87 -0.90 -6.85
CA TYR A 48 5.47 -0.73 -8.17
C TYR A 48 6.76 -1.53 -8.29
N PHE A 49 6.75 -2.55 -9.13
CA PHE A 49 7.92 -3.41 -9.41
C PHE A 49 8.65 -2.93 -10.66
N SER A 50 9.97 -2.71 -10.56
CA SER A 50 10.78 -2.45 -11.74
C SER A 50 12.23 -2.88 -11.51
N THR A 51 12.90 -3.24 -12.60
CA THR A 51 14.32 -3.57 -12.65
C THR A 51 15.08 -2.65 -13.59
N GLN A 52 14.41 -1.72 -14.28
CA GLN A 52 15.02 -0.88 -15.30
C GLN A 52 15.18 0.55 -14.84
N GLY A 53 16.43 0.99 -14.76
CA GLY A 53 16.80 2.36 -14.39
C GLY A 53 17.07 3.29 -15.60
N TRP A 54 16.58 2.98 -16.79
CA TRP A 54 16.83 3.78 -17.99
C TRP A 54 16.20 5.17 -17.89
N VAL A 55 16.90 6.18 -18.46
CA VAL A 55 16.47 7.59 -18.47
C VAL A 55 15.03 7.79 -19.00
N GLY A 56 14.51 6.88 -19.82
CA GLY A 56 13.12 6.90 -20.28
C GLY A 56 12.08 6.57 -19.17
N TRP A 57 12.49 5.93 -18.08
CA TRP A 57 11.62 5.50 -16.98
C TRP A 57 11.59 6.48 -15.81
N THR A 58 12.56 7.39 -15.71
CA THR A 58 12.61 8.42 -14.66
C THR A 58 11.35 9.30 -14.67
N ASN A 59 10.77 9.50 -15.84
CA ASN A 59 9.49 10.22 -15.95
C ASN A 59 8.33 9.48 -15.24
N THR A 60 8.30 8.14 -15.31
CA THR A 60 7.29 7.33 -14.60
C THR A 60 7.46 7.45 -13.08
N PHE A 61 8.68 7.50 -12.56
CA PHE A 61 8.95 7.64 -11.13
C PHE A 61 8.39 8.96 -10.58
N ARG A 62 8.66 10.06 -11.29
CA ARG A 62 8.10 11.38 -10.96
C ARG A 62 6.57 11.38 -11.08
N GLN A 63 6.04 10.79 -12.14
CA GLN A 63 4.59 10.69 -12.33
C GLN A 63 3.90 9.90 -11.20
N LEU A 64 4.55 8.88 -10.63
CA LEU A 64 4.02 8.16 -9.47
C LEU A 64 3.99 9.04 -8.22
N SER A 65 5.04 9.84 -7.95
CA SER A 65 5.07 10.81 -6.84
C SER A 65 3.99 11.89 -7.02
N ASP A 66 3.91 12.46 -8.23
CA ASP A 66 2.87 13.44 -8.55
C ASP A 66 1.47 12.85 -8.36
N PHE A 67 1.27 11.59 -8.77
CA PHE A 67 -0.01 10.91 -8.62
C PHE A 67 -0.35 10.60 -7.16
N GLN A 68 0.63 10.20 -6.33
CA GLN A 68 0.44 10.06 -4.88
C GLN A 68 -0.04 11.37 -4.25
N THR A 69 0.51 12.50 -4.69
CA THR A 69 0.10 13.83 -4.25
C THR A 69 -1.31 14.17 -4.75
N GLU A 70 -1.62 13.90 -6.02
CA GLU A 70 -2.93 14.09 -6.63
C GLU A 70 -4.02 13.26 -5.92
N LEU A 71 -3.72 11.99 -5.57
CA LEU A 71 -4.64 11.14 -4.82
C LEU A 71 -5.06 11.77 -3.50
N LYS A 72 -4.14 12.43 -2.80
CA LYS A 72 -4.44 13.13 -1.53
C LYS A 72 -5.12 14.46 -1.75
N SER A 73 -4.57 15.33 -2.61
CA SER A 73 -5.01 16.71 -2.75
C SER A 73 -6.35 16.86 -3.50
N ASP A 74 -6.54 16.07 -4.55
CA ASP A 74 -7.64 16.25 -5.50
C ASP A 74 -8.78 15.26 -5.24
N TYR A 75 -8.44 14.06 -4.75
CA TYR A 75 -9.42 12.99 -4.48
C TYR A 75 -9.69 12.76 -2.98
N GLY A 76 -8.86 13.30 -2.08
CA GLY A 76 -9.01 13.13 -0.64
C GLY A 76 -8.68 11.72 -0.15
N TYR A 77 -7.90 10.95 -0.91
CA TYR A 77 -7.49 9.59 -0.56
C TYR A 77 -6.26 9.62 0.36
N GLU A 78 -6.48 9.86 1.66
CA GLU A 78 -5.41 9.97 2.66
C GLU A 78 -4.72 8.61 2.97
N ASN A 79 -5.48 7.52 2.90
CA ASN A 79 -5.03 6.19 3.29
C ASN A 79 -4.62 5.34 2.07
N ILE A 80 -3.82 5.92 1.18
CA ILE A 80 -3.21 5.24 0.05
C ILE A 80 -1.71 5.49 0.08
N VAL A 81 -0.92 4.46 -0.17
CA VAL A 81 0.54 4.58 -0.30
C VAL A 81 1.05 3.81 -1.52
N ILE A 82 1.87 4.48 -2.32
CA ILE A 82 2.62 3.85 -3.41
C ILE A 82 4.01 3.54 -2.90
N ILE A 83 4.45 2.29 -3.06
CA ILE A 83 5.75 1.78 -2.61
C ILE A 83 6.48 1.21 -3.82
N ALA A 84 7.70 1.64 -4.06
CA ALA A 84 8.54 1.01 -5.07
C ALA A 84 9.30 -0.18 -4.49
N VAL A 85 9.39 -1.24 -5.29
CA VAL A 85 10.13 -2.46 -4.96
C VAL A 85 11.26 -2.65 -5.97
N GLY A 86 12.47 -2.24 -5.57
CA GLY A 86 13.70 -2.44 -6.32
C GLY A 86 14.32 -3.80 -6.08
N GLN A 87 15.57 -3.97 -6.53
CA GLN A 87 16.39 -5.16 -6.27
C GLN A 87 17.78 -4.74 -5.79
N THR A 88 18.37 -5.52 -4.87
CA THR A 88 19.69 -5.19 -4.28
C THR A 88 20.83 -5.18 -5.30
N ASN A 89 20.69 -5.88 -6.42
CA ASN A 89 21.70 -5.94 -7.48
C ASN A 89 21.51 -4.92 -8.62
N ILE A 90 20.52 -4.01 -8.53
CA ILE A 90 20.21 -3.05 -9.61
C ILE A 90 20.32 -1.60 -9.09
N SER A 91 21.55 -1.11 -8.96
CA SER A 91 21.80 0.24 -8.47
C SER A 91 21.19 1.33 -9.35
N ASP A 92 21.25 1.18 -10.68
CA ASP A 92 20.75 2.19 -11.61
C ASP A 92 19.27 2.48 -11.43
N PHE A 93 18.45 1.46 -11.16
CA PHE A 93 17.04 1.68 -10.83
C PHE A 93 16.90 2.45 -9.51
N ASN A 94 17.59 1.97 -8.49
CA ASN A 94 17.49 2.51 -7.14
C ASN A 94 17.90 3.98 -7.08
N ASP A 95 19.05 4.30 -7.69
CA ASP A 95 19.61 5.67 -7.72
C ASP A 95 18.69 6.63 -8.51
N ASN A 96 18.19 6.19 -9.66
CA ASN A 96 17.30 7.00 -10.50
C ASN A 96 15.91 7.17 -9.85
N PHE A 97 15.39 6.14 -9.17
CA PHE A 97 14.14 6.26 -8.44
C PHE A 97 14.26 7.31 -7.32
N CYS A 98 15.29 7.22 -6.49
CA CYS A 98 15.55 8.19 -5.42
C CYS A 98 15.82 9.62 -5.91
N ALA A 99 16.30 9.78 -7.14
CA ALA A 99 16.54 11.09 -7.72
C ALA A 99 15.26 11.78 -8.26
N ASP A 100 14.30 10.98 -8.70
CA ASP A 100 13.10 11.48 -9.41
C ASP A 100 11.77 11.23 -8.65
N SER A 101 11.79 10.58 -7.46
CA SER A 101 10.61 10.24 -6.68
C SER A 101 10.84 10.46 -5.19
N ASP A 102 9.82 10.90 -4.47
CA ASP A 102 9.78 11.01 -3.00
C ASP A 102 9.00 9.86 -2.33
N LEU A 103 8.64 8.83 -3.09
CA LEU A 103 7.94 7.65 -2.58
C LEU A 103 8.89 6.68 -1.86
N PRO A 104 8.41 5.88 -0.91
CA PRO A 104 9.19 4.83 -0.28
C PRO A 104 9.78 3.85 -1.30
N LEU A 105 11.04 3.46 -1.11
CA LEU A 105 11.74 2.44 -1.88
C LEU A 105 12.26 1.35 -0.96
N VAL A 106 11.78 0.13 -1.16
CA VAL A 106 12.31 -1.08 -0.51
C VAL A 106 13.08 -1.94 -1.51
N MET A 107 14.04 -2.73 -1.00
CA MET A 107 14.89 -3.58 -1.83
C MET A 107 14.57 -5.04 -1.62
N ASP A 108 14.19 -5.71 -2.70
CA ASP A 108 14.07 -7.16 -2.75
C ASP A 108 15.45 -7.81 -2.90
N GLU A 109 15.76 -8.79 -2.07
CA GLU A 109 17.09 -9.38 -1.97
C GLU A 109 17.36 -10.34 -3.14
N TYR A 110 18.34 -9.99 -3.97
CA TYR A 110 18.77 -10.86 -5.08
C TYR A 110 19.81 -11.89 -4.58
N PRO A 111 19.78 -13.17 -5.02
CA PRO A 111 18.97 -13.69 -6.14
C PRO A 111 17.59 -14.27 -5.75
N GLU A 112 17.28 -14.42 -4.48
CA GLU A 112 16.09 -15.11 -3.97
C GLU A 112 14.80 -14.34 -4.29
N LEU A 113 14.83 -13.01 -4.26
CA LEU A 113 13.71 -12.10 -4.56
C LEU A 113 12.41 -12.46 -3.80
N PRO A 114 12.45 -12.58 -2.47
CA PRO A 114 11.34 -13.09 -1.67
C PRO A 114 10.06 -12.24 -1.78
N ILE A 115 10.17 -10.93 -2.02
CA ILE A 115 8.98 -10.09 -2.24
C ILE A 115 8.35 -10.44 -3.59
N ARG A 116 9.15 -10.47 -4.66
CA ARG A 116 8.64 -10.84 -5.99
C ARG A 116 8.05 -12.23 -6.04
N GLU A 117 8.60 -13.17 -5.26
CA GLU A 117 8.04 -14.52 -5.14
C GLU A 117 6.63 -14.48 -4.52
N GLN A 118 6.43 -13.71 -3.45
CA GLN A 118 5.12 -13.52 -2.82
C GLN A 118 4.09 -12.91 -3.79
N PHE A 119 4.50 -11.90 -4.57
CA PHE A 119 3.63 -11.19 -5.51
C PHE A 119 3.49 -11.90 -6.87
N SER A 120 4.15 -13.05 -7.09
CA SER A 120 4.05 -13.80 -8.35
C SER A 120 2.61 -14.27 -8.62
N PRO A 121 2.12 -14.19 -9.86
CA PRO A 121 2.82 -13.81 -11.11
C PRO A 121 2.82 -12.30 -11.43
N TYR A 122 2.36 -11.44 -10.53
CA TYR A 122 2.10 -10.02 -10.78
C TYR A 122 3.29 -9.09 -10.45
N SER A 123 4.42 -9.64 -10.03
CA SER A 123 5.65 -8.89 -9.68
C SER A 123 6.62 -8.72 -10.86
N GLN A 124 6.12 -8.68 -12.08
CA GLN A 124 6.93 -8.47 -13.28
C GLN A 124 7.37 -7.01 -13.40
N ASP A 125 8.37 -6.76 -14.24
CA ASP A 125 8.80 -5.41 -14.55
C ASP A 125 7.65 -4.52 -15.00
N HIS A 126 7.61 -3.31 -14.46
CA HIS A 126 6.59 -2.28 -14.69
C HIS A 126 5.19 -2.60 -14.17
N TYR A 127 5.04 -3.65 -13.38
CA TYR A 127 3.73 -3.93 -12.79
C TYR A 127 3.52 -3.11 -11.52
N LEU A 128 2.32 -2.54 -11.42
CA LEU A 128 1.79 -1.95 -10.21
C LEU A 128 0.72 -2.90 -9.66
N VAL A 129 0.93 -3.44 -8.47
CA VAL A 129 -0.01 -4.34 -7.80
C VAL A 129 -0.74 -3.57 -6.72
N ILE A 130 -2.05 -3.72 -6.64
CA ILE A 130 -2.93 -3.02 -5.70
C ILE A 130 -3.46 -4.02 -4.69
N LEU A 131 -3.27 -3.72 -3.40
CA LEU A 131 -3.78 -4.49 -2.27
C LEU A 131 -4.80 -3.66 -1.48
N ASP A 132 -5.82 -4.32 -0.93
CA ASP A 132 -6.80 -3.70 -0.04
C ASP A 132 -6.24 -3.41 1.37
N TYR A 133 -7.10 -2.91 2.26
CA TYR A 133 -6.77 -2.59 3.65
C TYR A 133 -6.33 -3.79 4.49
N ASP A 134 -6.71 -4.99 4.09
CA ASP A 134 -6.33 -6.25 4.74
C ASP A 134 -5.12 -6.90 4.09
N GLY A 135 -4.55 -6.25 3.07
CA GLY A 135 -3.42 -6.77 2.28
C GLY A 135 -3.81 -7.86 1.28
N ASN A 136 -5.09 -7.97 0.92
CA ASN A 136 -5.51 -8.88 -0.14
C ASN A 136 -5.33 -8.24 -1.51
N TYR A 137 -5.02 -9.07 -2.49
CA TYR A 137 -4.92 -8.64 -3.87
C TYR A 137 -6.26 -8.15 -4.42
N ILE A 138 -6.25 -6.92 -4.96
CA ILE A 138 -7.38 -6.35 -5.71
C ILE A 138 -7.14 -6.53 -7.20
N ASP A 139 -6.05 -5.94 -7.73
CA ASP A 139 -5.76 -5.90 -9.15
C ASP A 139 -4.28 -5.58 -9.42
N HIS A 140 -3.88 -5.62 -10.68
CA HIS A 140 -2.57 -5.19 -11.15
C HIS A 140 -2.67 -4.55 -12.53
N ILE A 141 -1.72 -3.68 -12.84
CA ILE A 141 -1.62 -3.03 -14.14
C ILE A 141 -0.17 -3.04 -14.62
N ASP A 142 0.02 -3.33 -15.91
CA ASP A 142 1.29 -3.08 -16.59
C ASP A 142 1.45 -1.57 -16.80
N LEU A 143 2.45 -0.98 -16.15
CA LEU A 143 2.63 0.47 -16.01
C LEU A 143 3.99 0.94 -16.54
N PRO A 144 4.27 0.78 -17.85
CA PRO A 144 5.50 1.31 -18.45
C PRO A 144 5.54 2.85 -18.43
N ASN A 145 4.38 3.48 -18.33
CA ASN A 145 4.22 4.92 -18.09
C ASN A 145 2.87 5.19 -17.40
N LEU A 146 2.76 6.28 -16.67
CA LEU A 146 1.54 6.68 -15.99
C LEU A 146 0.82 7.78 -16.76
N GLY A 147 0.19 7.41 -17.87
CA GLY A 147 -0.67 8.31 -18.66
C GLY A 147 -2.09 8.40 -18.09
N ASN A 148 -2.92 9.27 -18.68
CA ASN A 148 -4.29 9.49 -18.22
C ASN A 148 -5.15 8.21 -18.22
N ASN A 149 -4.95 7.29 -19.16
CA ASN A 149 -5.71 6.04 -19.19
C ASN A 149 -5.37 5.15 -18.00
N GLN A 150 -4.09 5.05 -17.63
CA GLN A 150 -3.62 4.29 -16.47
C GLN A 150 -4.10 4.94 -15.16
N LYS A 151 -4.00 6.27 -15.05
CA LYS A 151 -4.54 7.00 -13.90
C LYS A 151 -6.04 6.75 -13.73
N ASN A 152 -6.83 6.91 -14.78
CA ASN A 152 -8.27 6.69 -14.74
C ASN A 152 -8.62 5.23 -14.36
N TYR A 153 -7.86 4.27 -14.83
CA TYR A 153 -8.05 2.87 -14.47
C TYR A 153 -7.79 2.64 -12.97
N ILE A 154 -6.67 3.15 -12.44
CA ILE A 154 -6.35 3.05 -11.02
C ILE A 154 -7.41 3.78 -10.18
N LEU A 155 -7.82 4.99 -10.58
CA LEU A 155 -8.87 5.75 -9.89
C LEU A 155 -10.19 4.98 -9.82
N GLY A 156 -10.59 4.29 -10.89
CA GLY A 156 -11.78 3.44 -10.87
C GLY A 156 -11.70 2.31 -9.84
N ILE A 157 -10.54 1.65 -9.74
CA ILE A 157 -10.29 0.62 -8.72
C ILE A 157 -10.35 1.23 -7.30
N LEU A 158 -9.72 2.39 -7.12
CA LEU A 158 -9.70 3.06 -5.83
C LEU A 158 -11.10 3.52 -5.41
N GLU A 159 -11.89 4.08 -6.32
CA GLU A 159 -13.28 4.51 -6.05
C GLU A 159 -14.16 3.34 -5.58
N GLU A 160 -13.96 2.15 -6.13
CA GLU A 160 -14.69 0.94 -5.74
C GLU A 160 -14.26 0.36 -4.39
N ASN A 161 -12.99 0.57 -4.00
CA ASN A 161 -12.37 -0.09 -2.86
C ASN A 161 -11.99 0.85 -1.72
N TYR A 162 -11.95 2.17 -1.96
CA TYR A 162 -11.58 3.13 -0.94
C TYR A 162 -12.74 3.37 0.02
N ASN A 163 -12.66 2.72 1.16
CA ASN A 163 -13.52 3.03 2.29
C ASN A 163 -12.84 4.14 3.10
N GLN A 164 -13.41 5.34 3.09
CA GLN A 164 -13.07 6.33 4.10
C GLN A 164 -13.57 5.81 5.45
N SER A 165 -12.81 4.95 6.09
CA SER A 165 -13.02 4.72 7.52
C SER A 165 -12.56 5.99 8.23
N LEU A 166 -13.50 6.91 8.43
CA LEU A 166 -13.26 8.06 9.28
C LEU A 166 -12.87 7.54 10.65
N LEU A 167 -11.69 7.93 11.15
CA LEU A 167 -11.25 7.53 12.48
C LEU A 167 -12.32 7.96 13.49
N GLY A 168 -13.02 6.99 14.09
CA GLY A 168 -14.16 7.24 14.97
C GLY A 168 -15.53 6.96 14.36
N ASP A 169 -15.64 6.60 13.09
CA ASP A 169 -16.85 6.08 12.46
C ASP A 169 -17.01 4.59 12.80
N LEU A 170 -17.67 4.32 13.93
CA LEU A 170 -17.82 2.97 14.45
C LEU A 170 -19.00 2.22 13.84
N ASN A 171 -19.94 2.94 13.26
CA ASN A 171 -21.08 2.32 12.57
C ASN A 171 -20.85 2.14 11.06
N SER A 172 -19.70 2.63 10.55
CA SER A 172 -19.28 2.57 9.14
C SER A 172 -20.28 3.21 8.16
N ASP A 173 -20.97 4.28 8.62
CA ASP A 173 -21.91 5.02 7.77
C ASP A 173 -21.25 6.18 7.01
N THR A 174 -19.91 6.34 7.14
CA THR A 174 -19.09 7.42 6.57
C THR A 174 -19.39 8.83 7.09
N ILE A 175 -20.12 8.95 8.18
CA ILE A 175 -20.50 10.24 8.79
C ILE A 175 -20.06 10.27 10.25
N LEU A 176 -19.02 11.00 10.57
CA LEU A 176 -18.63 11.20 11.95
C LEU A 176 -19.67 12.02 12.71
N ASN A 177 -20.42 11.37 13.60
CA ASN A 177 -21.53 12.02 14.31
C ASN A 177 -21.75 11.46 15.72
N VAL A 178 -22.84 11.87 16.36
CA VAL A 178 -23.21 11.46 17.72
C VAL A 178 -23.48 9.95 17.84
N ALA A 179 -23.87 9.28 16.76
CA ALA A 179 -24.12 7.83 16.80
C ALA A 179 -22.83 7.03 17.09
N ASP A 180 -21.70 7.48 16.55
CA ASP A 180 -20.39 6.88 16.82
C ASP A 180 -19.97 7.07 18.27
N ILE A 181 -20.22 8.26 18.82
CA ILE A 181 -19.94 8.55 20.24
C ILE A 181 -20.76 7.62 21.14
N ILE A 182 -22.02 7.38 20.79
CA ILE A 182 -22.88 6.46 21.54
C ILE A 182 -22.32 5.03 21.52
N LEU A 183 -21.82 4.56 20.39
CA LEU A 183 -21.20 3.25 20.28
C LEU A 183 -19.91 3.12 21.10
N ILE A 184 -19.10 4.18 21.16
CA ILE A 184 -17.93 4.23 22.05
C ILE A 184 -18.34 4.12 23.52
N ILE A 185 -19.38 4.87 23.92
CA ILE A 185 -19.89 4.86 25.29
C ILE A 185 -20.46 3.47 25.65
N ASP A 186 -21.26 2.89 24.77
CA ASP A 186 -21.83 1.56 24.98
C ASP A 186 -20.74 0.49 25.09
N PHE A 187 -19.68 0.58 24.28
CA PHE A 187 -18.52 -0.31 24.38
C PHE A 187 -17.81 -0.18 25.73
N ILE A 188 -17.56 1.05 26.19
CA ILE A 188 -16.91 1.30 27.50
C ILE A 188 -17.77 0.83 28.67
N LEU A 189 -19.10 0.95 28.59
CA LEU A 189 -20.01 0.59 29.68
C LEU A 189 -20.34 -0.92 29.71
N SER A 190 -19.98 -1.67 28.67
CA SER A 190 -20.21 -3.11 28.57
C SER A 190 -19.09 -3.96 29.17
N GLU A 191 -17.97 -3.35 29.62
CA GLU A 191 -16.89 -3.97 30.38
C GLU A 191 -17.18 -3.96 31.90
#